data_678f21823a6088bb5391de920bf6d19d
#
_entry.id   678f21823a6088bb5391de920bf6d19d
#
_cell.length_a   1.000
_cell.length_b   1.000
_cell.length_c   1.000
_cell.angle_alpha   90.00
_cell.angle_beta   90.00
_cell.angle_gamma   90.00
#
_symmetry.space_group_name_H-M   'P 1'
#
loop_
_entity.id
_entity.type
_entity.pdbx_description
1 polymer ?
#
loop_
_entity_poly.entity_id
_entity_poly.type
_entity_poly.pdbx_seq_one_letter_code
_entity_poly.pdbx_strand_id
1 'polypeptide(L)'
;LLGVHLEGPCLSSEYKGAMPEHLLMHTADAELFAKYQKASGGHVRYTTLAPEIPGVPGLIPRLNAMGIVCAMGHSGAGYDQCAACVDAGVRSVTHLGNAMRLFHQHDPAIFGVALERDVYVEAICDGRHLHPGTVRLYLKAKGYDRVVAVTDSIMAAGLPDGSYKLGVNDVIVENGDAKLPNGVRAGSTLTMAQALRNLMAFTGE
;
A
#
# COMPACT_ATOMS: atom_id res chain seq x y z
N LEU A 1 -2.98 19.10 4.74
CA LEU A 1 -3.09 17.64 4.99
C LEU A 1 -4.56 17.26 5.11
N LEU A 2 -4.98 16.18 4.46
CA LEU A 2 -6.35 15.69 4.50
C LEU A 2 -6.58 14.72 5.67
N GLY A 3 -5.51 14.13 6.17
CA GLY A 3 -5.54 13.17 7.28
C GLY A 3 -4.28 12.31 7.34
N VAL A 4 -4.36 11.28 8.16
CA VAL A 4 -3.32 10.27 8.36
C VAL A 4 -3.71 8.99 7.63
N HIS A 5 -2.79 8.42 6.88
CA HIS A 5 -2.83 7.05 6.38
C HIS A 5 -1.96 6.18 7.30
N LEU A 6 -2.56 5.17 7.91
CA LEU A 6 -1.85 4.14 8.67
C LEU A 6 -1.57 2.95 7.75
N GLU A 7 -0.33 2.72 7.40
CA GLU A 7 0.08 1.51 6.70
C GLU A 7 0.34 0.40 7.73
N GLY A 8 -0.70 -0.37 8.01
CA GLY A 8 -0.73 -1.34 9.09
C GLY A 8 -1.45 -0.82 10.35
N PRO A 9 -1.19 -1.44 11.52
CA PRO A 9 -0.15 -2.43 11.84
C PRO A 9 -0.48 -3.90 11.52
N CYS A 10 -1.70 -4.21 11.08
CA CYS A 10 -2.13 -5.57 10.74
C CYS A 10 -1.64 -5.95 9.34
N LEU A 11 -0.34 -6.24 9.20
CA LEU A 11 0.32 -6.62 7.96
C LEU A 11 0.96 -8.00 8.06
N SER A 12 1.16 -8.67 6.93
CA SER A 12 1.85 -9.95 6.86
C SER A 12 3.34 -9.82 7.17
N SER A 13 3.86 -10.65 8.06
CA SER A 13 5.30 -10.71 8.34
C SER A 13 6.13 -11.12 7.11
N GLU A 14 5.58 -11.97 6.26
CA GLU A 14 6.22 -12.41 5.01
C GLU A 14 6.29 -11.28 3.97
N TYR A 15 5.26 -10.44 3.92
CA TYR A 15 5.12 -9.34 2.96
C TYR A 15 5.31 -7.96 3.60
N LYS A 16 6.02 -7.88 4.70
CA LYS A 16 6.22 -6.64 5.48
C LYS A 16 7.05 -5.56 4.76
N GLY A 17 7.77 -5.92 3.68
CA GLY A 17 8.67 -4.97 3.02
C GLY A 17 9.70 -4.40 4.00
N ALA A 18 9.76 -3.07 4.09
CA ALA A 18 10.66 -2.36 5.00
C ALA A 18 10.09 -2.19 6.43
N MET A 19 8.87 -2.65 6.71
CA MET A 19 8.26 -2.51 8.04
C MET A 19 9.01 -3.34 9.10
N PRO A 20 9.30 -2.76 10.30
CA PRO A 20 9.90 -3.52 11.39
C PRO A 20 8.92 -4.57 11.91
N GLU A 21 9.33 -5.85 11.91
CA GLU A 21 8.45 -6.96 12.25
C GLU A 21 7.85 -6.87 13.67
N HIS A 22 8.64 -6.38 14.63
CA HIS A 22 8.20 -6.23 16.02
C HIS A 22 7.10 -5.18 16.24
N LEU A 23 6.78 -4.37 15.21
CA LEU A 23 5.70 -3.39 15.22
C LEU A 23 4.42 -3.91 14.55
N LEU A 24 4.47 -5.11 13.93
CA LEU A 24 3.31 -5.71 13.29
C LEU A 24 2.39 -6.38 14.30
N MET A 25 1.10 -6.36 14.00
CA MET A 25 0.08 -7.05 14.77
C MET A 25 -0.39 -8.30 14.04
N HIS A 26 -0.39 -9.41 14.74
CA HIS A 26 -0.81 -10.72 14.20
C HIS A 26 -2.29 -11.02 14.43
N THR A 27 -3.04 -10.08 14.99
CA THR A 27 -4.50 -10.13 15.18
C THR A 27 -5.08 -8.73 15.09
N ALA A 28 -6.31 -8.62 14.58
CA ALA A 28 -7.01 -7.35 14.50
C ALA A 28 -7.44 -6.85 15.88
N ASP A 29 -7.22 -5.55 16.15
CA ASP A 29 -7.64 -4.89 17.39
C ASP A 29 -8.31 -3.55 17.09
N ALA A 30 -9.63 -3.50 17.16
CA ALA A 30 -10.40 -2.29 16.92
C ALA A 30 -10.21 -1.21 18.01
N GLU A 31 -9.88 -1.61 19.24
CA GLU A 31 -9.63 -0.66 20.33
C GLU A 31 -8.34 0.13 20.10
N LEU A 32 -7.34 -0.51 19.49
CA LEU A 32 -6.12 0.17 19.08
C LEU A 32 -6.42 1.25 18.04
N PHE A 33 -7.22 0.94 17.01
CA PHE A 33 -7.61 1.93 16.00
C PHE A 33 -8.46 3.07 16.60
N ALA A 34 -9.32 2.78 17.57
CA ALA A 34 -10.05 3.81 18.31
C ALA A 34 -9.11 4.74 19.09
N LYS A 35 -8.04 4.20 19.69
CA LYS A 35 -6.98 5.00 20.34
C LYS A 35 -6.25 5.88 19.34
N TYR A 36 -5.89 5.34 18.16
CA TYR A 36 -5.25 6.13 17.09
C TYR A 36 -6.16 7.24 16.59
N GLN A 37 -7.45 6.94 16.38
CA GLN A 37 -8.43 7.94 15.96
C GLN A 37 -8.59 9.04 17.00
N LYS A 38 -8.65 8.70 18.28
CA LYS A 38 -8.69 9.66 19.38
C LYS A 38 -7.40 10.51 19.44
N ALA A 39 -6.22 9.87 19.37
CA ALA A 39 -4.93 10.54 19.46
C ALA A 39 -4.70 11.51 18.27
N SER A 40 -5.22 11.18 17.09
CA SER A 40 -5.14 12.02 15.90
C SER A 40 -6.21 13.14 15.85
N GLY A 41 -7.08 13.24 16.86
CA GLY A 41 -8.21 14.17 16.82
C GLY A 41 -9.24 13.86 15.73
N GLY A 42 -9.41 12.58 15.38
CA GLY A 42 -10.32 12.13 14.33
C GLY A 42 -9.74 12.22 12.91
N HIS A 43 -8.41 12.32 12.77
CA HIS A 43 -7.77 12.54 11.47
C HIS A 43 -7.15 11.29 10.83
N VAL A 44 -7.29 10.08 11.42
CA VAL A 44 -7.02 8.85 10.66
C VAL A 44 -8.10 8.70 9.60
N ARG A 45 -7.72 8.70 8.33
CA ARG A 45 -8.65 8.64 7.18
C ARG A 45 -8.53 7.37 6.37
N TYR A 46 -7.40 6.70 6.48
CA TYR A 46 -7.08 5.56 5.62
C TYR A 46 -6.21 4.57 6.37
N THR A 47 -6.38 3.27 6.12
CA THR A 47 -5.50 2.25 6.66
C THR A 47 -5.31 1.09 5.69
N THR A 48 -4.09 0.54 5.66
CA THR A 48 -3.74 -0.66 4.91
C THR A 48 -3.73 -1.86 5.85
N LEU A 49 -4.36 -2.96 5.43
CA LEU A 49 -4.53 -4.18 6.19
C LEU A 49 -4.22 -5.41 5.32
N ALA A 50 -3.66 -6.46 5.91
CA ALA A 50 -3.48 -7.75 5.25
C ALA A 50 -4.69 -8.65 5.54
N PRO A 51 -5.45 -9.09 4.51
CA PRO A 51 -6.68 -9.88 4.66
C PRO A 51 -6.54 -11.18 5.46
N GLU A 52 -5.37 -11.81 5.41
CA GLU A 52 -5.08 -13.08 6.11
C GLU A 52 -4.87 -12.93 7.61
N ILE A 53 -4.68 -11.71 8.11
CA ILE A 53 -4.51 -11.49 9.55
C ILE A 53 -5.82 -11.78 10.29
N PRO A 54 -5.81 -12.67 11.29
CA PRO A 54 -7.01 -13.05 12.04
C PRO A 54 -7.80 -11.85 12.53
N GLY A 55 -9.11 -11.84 12.21
CA GLY A 55 -10.05 -10.80 12.61
C GLY A 55 -10.13 -9.57 11.68
N VAL A 56 -9.26 -9.45 10.67
CA VAL A 56 -9.28 -8.30 9.74
C VAL A 56 -10.60 -8.19 8.99
N PRO A 57 -11.23 -9.25 8.43
CA PRO A 57 -12.53 -9.10 7.78
C PRO A 57 -13.61 -8.51 8.69
N GLY A 58 -13.63 -8.89 9.97
CA GLY A 58 -14.56 -8.34 10.97
C GLY A 58 -14.20 -6.94 11.46
N LEU A 59 -12.95 -6.53 11.34
CA LEU A 59 -12.47 -5.20 11.69
C LEU A 59 -12.92 -4.14 10.67
N ILE A 60 -12.96 -4.46 9.38
CA ILE A 60 -13.23 -3.53 8.27
C ILE A 60 -14.52 -2.72 8.48
N PRO A 61 -15.70 -3.33 8.76
CA PRO A 61 -16.91 -2.56 8.97
C PRO A 61 -16.82 -1.60 10.17
N ARG A 62 -16.08 -1.98 11.22
CA ARG A 62 -15.87 -1.13 12.41
C ARG A 62 -15.01 0.09 12.08
N LEU A 63 -13.96 -0.07 11.28
CA LEU A 63 -13.12 1.03 10.82
C LEU A 63 -13.88 1.97 9.88
N ASN A 64 -14.66 1.41 8.95
CA ASN A 64 -15.52 2.21 8.07
C ASN A 64 -16.53 3.05 8.88
N ALA A 65 -17.10 2.51 9.96
CA ALA A 65 -17.98 3.25 10.87
C ALA A 65 -17.26 4.38 11.63
N MET A 66 -15.92 4.29 11.80
CA MET A 66 -15.08 5.37 12.35
C MET A 66 -14.68 6.41 11.29
N GLY A 67 -15.13 6.28 10.04
CA GLY A 67 -14.75 7.15 8.93
C GLY A 67 -13.35 6.85 8.36
N ILE A 68 -12.81 5.66 8.60
CA ILE A 68 -11.51 5.21 8.10
C ILE A 68 -11.73 4.32 6.86
N VAL A 69 -11.22 4.73 5.71
CA VAL A 69 -11.24 3.92 4.50
C VAL A 69 -10.22 2.78 4.64
N CYS A 70 -10.66 1.56 4.36
CA CYS A 70 -9.79 0.38 4.41
C CYS A 70 -9.26 0.02 3.02
N ALA A 71 -7.96 -0.24 2.95
CA ALA A 71 -7.27 -0.81 1.80
C ALA A 71 -6.63 -2.15 2.16
N MET A 72 -6.36 -2.98 1.16
CA MET A 72 -5.56 -4.19 1.28
C MET A 72 -4.13 -3.94 0.80
N GLY A 73 -3.15 -4.53 1.46
CA GLY A 73 -1.74 -4.47 1.06
C GLY A 73 -0.86 -5.25 2.02
N HIS A 74 0.41 -5.39 1.71
CA HIS A 74 1.38 -6.14 2.53
C HIS A 74 0.87 -7.52 2.92
N SER A 75 0.44 -8.31 1.91
CA SER A 75 -0.40 -9.48 2.12
C SER A 75 -0.01 -10.67 1.25
N GLY A 76 -0.02 -11.84 1.86
CA GLY A 76 0.07 -13.15 1.18
C GLY A 76 -1.30 -13.82 0.94
N ALA A 77 -2.40 -13.12 1.20
CA ALA A 77 -3.75 -13.67 1.10
C ALA A 77 -4.08 -14.22 -0.28
N GLY A 78 -4.80 -15.34 -0.29
CA GLY A 78 -5.40 -15.89 -1.49
C GLY A 78 -6.63 -15.09 -1.96
N TYR A 79 -7.15 -15.46 -3.13
CA TYR A 79 -8.27 -14.77 -3.76
C TYR A 79 -9.50 -14.65 -2.85
N ASP A 80 -9.96 -15.75 -2.26
CA ASP A 80 -11.19 -15.77 -1.46
C ASP A 80 -11.11 -14.87 -0.22
N GLN A 81 -9.96 -14.83 0.45
CA GLN A 81 -9.73 -13.96 1.60
C GLN A 81 -9.79 -12.48 1.20
N CYS A 82 -9.19 -12.13 0.08
CA CYS A 82 -9.23 -10.77 -0.45
C CYS A 82 -10.63 -10.37 -0.90
N ALA A 83 -11.35 -11.25 -1.60
CA ALA A 83 -12.72 -11.02 -2.02
C ALA A 83 -13.66 -10.79 -0.82
N ALA A 84 -13.54 -11.61 0.24
CA ALA A 84 -14.29 -11.42 1.48
C ALA A 84 -14.02 -10.05 2.14
N CYS A 85 -12.79 -9.54 2.10
CA CYS A 85 -12.47 -8.19 2.59
C CYS A 85 -13.08 -7.08 1.72
N VAL A 86 -13.15 -7.25 0.40
CA VAL A 86 -13.88 -6.31 -0.48
C VAL A 86 -15.36 -6.30 -0.14
N ASP A 87 -15.97 -7.48 0.04
CA ASP A 87 -17.38 -7.62 0.44
C ASP A 87 -17.63 -7.01 1.84
N ALA A 88 -16.65 -7.06 2.75
CA ALA A 88 -16.72 -6.40 4.05
C ALA A 88 -16.53 -4.87 3.99
N GLY A 89 -16.15 -4.31 2.84
CA GLY A 89 -16.09 -2.86 2.64
C GLY A 89 -14.70 -2.25 2.39
N VAL A 90 -13.71 -3.06 2.01
CA VAL A 90 -12.44 -2.53 1.46
C VAL A 90 -12.73 -1.76 0.17
N ARG A 91 -12.00 -0.64 -0.04
CA ARG A 91 -12.20 0.26 -1.18
C ARG A 91 -10.98 0.42 -2.06
N SER A 92 -9.80 -0.04 -1.61
CA SER A 92 -8.56 0.16 -2.36
C SER A 92 -7.56 -0.97 -2.13
N VAL A 93 -6.56 -1.05 -3.00
CA VAL A 93 -5.38 -1.90 -2.82
C VAL A 93 -4.14 -1.02 -2.85
N THR A 94 -3.40 -1.03 -1.75
CA THR A 94 -2.21 -0.21 -1.52
C THR A 94 -1.08 -0.66 -2.43
N HIS A 95 -0.43 0.29 -3.12
CA HIS A 95 0.73 0.12 -4.02
C HIS A 95 0.75 -1.24 -4.75
N LEU A 96 -0.32 -1.52 -5.52
CA LEU A 96 -0.57 -2.81 -6.19
C LEU A 96 0.70 -3.36 -6.87
N GLY A 97 0.99 -4.64 -6.61
CA GLY A 97 2.15 -5.34 -7.12
C GLY A 97 3.41 -5.26 -6.24
N ASN A 98 3.38 -4.46 -5.16
CA ASN A 98 4.50 -4.35 -4.22
C ASN A 98 4.13 -4.97 -2.87
N ALA A 99 5.09 -5.65 -2.24
CA ALA A 99 4.92 -6.28 -0.93
C ALA A 99 3.63 -7.13 -0.83
N MET A 100 3.35 -7.95 -1.83
CA MET A 100 2.17 -8.82 -1.84
C MET A 100 2.40 -10.07 -2.68
N ARG A 101 1.55 -11.09 -2.45
CA ARG A 101 1.53 -12.29 -3.26
C ARG A 101 1.22 -11.96 -4.71
N LEU A 102 2.04 -12.47 -5.62
CA LEU A 102 1.88 -12.23 -7.05
C LEU A 102 0.75 -13.07 -7.65
N PHE A 103 0.24 -12.62 -8.80
CA PHE A 103 -0.75 -13.34 -9.59
C PHE A 103 -0.24 -14.72 -10.02
N HIS A 104 -1.07 -15.74 -9.84
CA HIS A 104 -0.89 -17.06 -10.41
C HIS A 104 -2.22 -17.55 -11.00
N GLN A 105 -2.20 -18.26 -12.16
CA GLN A 105 -3.42 -18.66 -12.85
C GLN A 105 -4.35 -19.57 -12.04
N HIS A 106 -3.83 -20.29 -11.04
CA HIS A 106 -4.63 -21.15 -10.15
C HIS A 106 -5.09 -20.43 -8.87
N ASP A 107 -4.42 -19.34 -8.49
CA ASP A 107 -4.81 -18.48 -7.38
C ASP A 107 -4.34 -17.06 -7.69
N PRO A 108 -5.23 -16.21 -8.23
CA PRO A 108 -4.86 -14.86 -8.63
C PRO A 108 -4.60 -13.93 -7.45
N ALA A 109 -4.85 -14.38 -6.21
CA ALA A 109 -4.52 -13.69 -4.96
C ALA A 109 -5.08 -12.24 -4.90
N ILE A 110 -4.48 -11.40 -4.08
CA ILE A 110 -4.83 -9.97 -3.93
C ILE A 110 -4.75 -9.22 -5.27
N PHE A 111 -3.79 -9.57 -6.12
CA PHE A 111 -3.58 -8.93 -7.41
C PHE A 111 -4.77 -9.16 -8.36
N GLY A 112 -5.27 -10.40 -8.42
CA GLY A 112 -6.45 -10.76 -9.24
C GLY A 112 -7.70 -10.04 -8.77
N VAL A 113 -7.97 -10.06 -7.46
CA VAL A 113 -9.10 -9.35 -6.85
C VAL A 113 -9.02 -7.85 -7.14
N ALA A 114 -7.82 -7.24 -7.04
CA ALA A 114 -7.61 -5.82 -7.32
C ALA A 114 -8.00 -5.44 -8.75
N LEU A 115 -7.68 -6.28 -9.74
CA LEU A 115 -7.98 -5.99 -11.15
C LEU A 115 -9.42 -6.32 -11.52
N GLU A 116 -10.05 -7.31 -10.88
CA GLU A 116 -11.40 -7.78 -11.20
C GLU A 116 -12.51 -6.97 -10.47
N ARG A 117 -12.34 -6.70 -9.17
CA ARG A 117 -13.39 -6.09 -8.33
C ARG A 117 -13.39 -4.57 -8.44
N ASP A 118 -14.53 -3.94 -8.14
CA ASP A 118 -14.68 -2.48 -8.15
C ASP A 118 -14.01 -1.83 -6.91
N VAL A 119 -12.70 -1.85 -6.88
CA VAL A 119 -11.84 -1.18 -5.91
C VAL A 119 -10.83 -0.28 -6.62
N TYR A 120 -10.35 0.74 -5.94
CA TYR A 120 -9.20 1.53 -6.41
C TYR A 120 -7.92 0.72 -6.32
N VAL A 121 -6.96 1.02 -7.18
CA VAL A 121 -5.60 0.47 -7.12
C VAL A 121 -4.60 1.61 -7.10
N GLU A 122 -3.65 1.52 -6.19
CA GLU A 122 -2.57 2.51 -6.08
C GLU A 122 -1.37 2.08 -6.91
N ALA A 123 -0.74 3.03 -7.60
CA ALA A 123 0.40 2.79 -8.47
C ALA A 123 1.55 3.75 -8.15
N ILE A 124 2.72 3.22 -7.81
CA ILE A 124 3.97 3.99 -7.66
C ILE A 124 4.62 4.10 -9.03
N CYS A 125 4.40 5.24 -9.69
CA CYS A 125 4.82 5.46 -11.09
C CYS A 125 6.26 6.02 -11.18
N ASP A 126 7.24 5.36 -10.53
CA ASP A 126 8.65 5.76 -10.56
C ASP A 126 9.49 5.01 -11.62
N GLY A 127 8.93 3.99 -12.27
CA GLY A 127 9.63 3.10 -13.21
C GLY A 127 10.56 2.08 -12.51
N ARG A 128 10.57 2.04 -11.18
CA ARG A 128 11.37 1.13 -10.34
C ARG A 128 10.49 0.14 -9.59
N HIS A 129 9.42 0.62 -8.93
CA HIS A 129 8.39 -0.20 -8.30
C HIS A 129 7.53 -0.89 -9.35
N LEU A 130 7.13 -0.14 -10.37
CA LEU A 130 6.33 -0.67 -11.47
C LEU A 130 7.01 -0.39 -12.82
N HIS A 131 7.13 -1.43 -13.64
CA HIS A 131 7.50 -1.26 -15.04
C HIS A 131 6.40 -0.46 -15.77
N PRO A 132 6.72 0.43 -16.74
CA PRO A 132 5.71 1.20 -17.48
C PRO A 132 4.60 0.34 -18.10
N GLY A 133 4.94 -0.87 -18.57
CA GLY A 133 3.96 -1.84 -19.10
C GLY A 133 2.94 -2.30 -18.04
N THR A 134 3.35 -2.43 -16.78
CA THR A 134 2.46 -2.79 -15.66
C THR A 134 1.48 -1.65 -15.37
N VAL A 135 1.95 -0.40 -15.39
CA VAL A 135 1.08 0.77 -15.22
C VAL A 135 0.02 0.82 -16.33
N ARG A 136 0.42 0.59 -17.59
CA ARG A 136 -0.53 0.51 -18.71
C ARG A 136 -1.53 -0.64 -18.56
N LEU A 137 -1.09 -1.78 -18.02
CA LEU A 137 -2.00 -2.90 -17.74
C LEU A 137 -3.05 -2.52 -16.69
N TYR A 138 -2.64 -1.83 -15.60
CA TYR A 138 -3.58 -1.36 -14.58
C TYR A 138 -4.64 -0.42 -15.19
N LEU A 139 -4.21 0.54 -15.99
CA LEU A 139 -5.11 1.46 -16.67
C LEU A 139 -6.06 0.75 -17.63
N LYS A 140 -5.59 -0.27 -18.36
CA LYS A 140 -6.44 -1.08 -19.24
C LYS A 140 -7.50 -1.89 -18.47
N ALA A 141 -7.11 -2.45 -17.33
CA ALA A 141 -8.01 -3.30 -16.54
C ALA A 141 -9.00 -2.47 -15.70
N LYS A 142 -8.56 -1.32 -15.16
CA LYS A 142 -9.32 -0.53 -14.17
C LYS A 142 -9.91 0.76 -14.73
N GLY A 143 -9.40 1.26 -15.86
CA GLY A 143 -9.68 2.62 -16.30
C GLY A 143 -8.97 3.69 -15.47
N TYR A 144 -8.97 4.92 -15.96
CA TYR A 144 -8.34 6.06 -15.28
C TYR A 144 -9.04 6.41 -13.96
N ASP A 145 -10.33 6.14 -13.85
CA ASP A 145 -11.14 6.48 -12.66
C ASP A 145 -10.86 5.57 -11.44
N ARG A 146 -10.13 4.48 -11.62
CA ARG A 146 -9.84 3.50 -10.55
C ARG A 146 -8.36 3.31 -10.27
N VAL A 147 -7.48 4.03 -10.96
CA VAL A 147 -6.02 4.00 -10.70
C VAL A 147 -5.61 5.30 -10.02
N VAL A 148 -4.98 5.19 -8.86
CA VAL A 148 -4.51 6.32 -8.06
C VAL A 148 -2.99 6.34 -8.09
N ALA A 149 -2.40 7.41 -8.61
CA ALA A 149 -0.96 7.61 -8.50
C ALA A 149 -0.60 7.94 -7.05
N VAL A 150 0.33 7.18 -6.48
CA VAL A 150 0.89 7.42 -5.13
C VAL A 150 2.41 7.50 -5.22
N THR A 151 3.03 8.13 -4.25
CA THR A 151 4.49 8.25 -4.21
C THR A 151 5.14 7.21 -3.32
N ASP A 152 4.49 6.84 -2.24
CA ASP A 152 5.12 6.08 -1.15
C ASP A 152 6.47 6.69 -0.73
N SER A 153 6.51 8.03 -0.64
CA SER A 153 7.74 8.78 -0.40
C SER A 153 8.16 8.72 1.05
N ILE A 154 9.45 8.52 1.25
CA ILE A 154 10.10 8.67 2.55
C ILE A 154 10.65 10.09 2.74
N MET A 155 11.21 10.39 3.91
CA MET A 155 11.78 11.70 4.24
C MET A 155 12.90 12.15 3.30
N ALA A 156 13.49 11.26 2.53
CA ALA A 156 14.54 11.56 1.56
C ALA A 156 14.02 12.12 0.21
N ALA A 157 12.71 12.18 0.01
CA ALA A 157 12.14 12.69 -1.24
C ALA A 157 12.52 14.17 -1.46
N GLY A 158 13.10 14.44 -2.61
CA GLY A 158 13.60 15.77 -2.96
C GLY A 158 14.96 16.14 -2.35
N LEU A 159 15.60 15.22 -1.63
CA LEU A 159 16.95 15.39 -1.07
C LEU A 159 17.99 14.65 -1.91
N PRO A 160 19.32 14.99 -1.78
CA PRO A 160 20.38 14.27 -2.46
C PRO A 160 20.48 12.80 -2.06
N ASP A 161 21.22 12.01 -2.83
CA ASP A 161 21.61 10.67 -2.42
C ASP A 161 22.39 10.71 -1.10
N GLY A 162 22.24 9.68 -0.26
CA GLY A 162 22.85 9.63 1.07
C GLY A 162 22.15 8.69 2.03
N SER A 163 22.50 8.82 3.31
CA SER A 163 21.92 8.00 4.38
C SER A 163 20.80 8.77 5.11
N TYR A 164 19.68 8.09 5.32
CA TYR A 164 18.46 8.65 5.93
C TYR A 164 17.87 7.67 6.93
N LYS A 165 16.76 8.05 7.54
CA LYS A 165 15.96 7.19 8.45
C LYS A 165 14.56 6.98 7.89
N LEU A 166 14.04 5.77 8.11
CA LEU A 166 12.61 5.44 7.97
C LEU A 166 12.16 4.82 9.29
N GLY A 167 11.58 5.64 10.16
CA GLY A 167 11.31 5.21 11.54
C GLY A 167 12.59 4.79 12.26
N VAL A 168 12.66 3.53 12.67
CA VAL A 168 13.84 2.94 13.35
C VAL A 168 14.90 2.40 12.37
N ASN A 169 14.58 2.30 11.09
CA ASN A 169 15.47 1.71 10.08
C ASN A 169 16.41 2.76 9.47
N ASP A 170 17.66 2.35 9.19
CA ASP A 170 18.55 3.07 8.30
C ASP A 170 18.17 2.80 6.85
N VAL A 171 18.21 3.85 6.02
CA VAL A 171 17.93 3.78 4.60
C VAL A 171 19.09 4.44 3.84
N ILE A 172 19.55 3.79 2.79
CA ILE A 172 20.55 4.30 1.87
C ILE A 172 19.84 4.67 0.56
N VAL A 173 20.03 5.90 0.10
CA VAL A 173 19.56 6.37 -1.20
C VAL A 173 20.73 6.46 -2.15
N GLU A 174 20.66 5.71 -3.23
CA GLU A 174 21.64 5.72 -4.32
C GLU A 174 20.92 5.85 -5.66
N ASN A 175 21.32 6.84 -6.46
CA ASN A 175 20.65 7.17 -7.73
C ASN A 175 19.13 7.35 -7.58
N GLY A 176 18.70 7.90 -6.43
CA GLY A 176 17.30 8.07 -6.10
C GLY A 176 16.52 6.77 -5.77
N ASP A 177 17.20 5.63 -5.58
CA ASP A 177 16.58 4.37 -5.13
C ASP A 177 16.85 4.17 -3.63
N ALA A 178 15.78 4.12 -2.83
CA ALA A 178 15.86 4.01 -1.38
C ALA A 178 15.80 2.54 -0.94
N LYS A 179 16.80 2.08 -0.17
CA LYS A 179 16.91 0.69 0.28
C LYS A 179 17.36 0.60 1.73
N LEU A 180 16.90 -0.43 2.40
CA LEU A 180 17.48 -0.89 3.66
C LEU A 180 18.89 -1.45 3.40
N PRO A 181 19.77 -1.56 4.43
CA PRO A 181 21.10 -2.14 4.29
C PRO A 181 21.12 -3.58 3.73
N ASN A 182 20.03 -4.32 3.88
CA ASN A 182 19.86 -5.67 3.32
C ASN A 182 19.36 -5.70 1.87
N GLY A 183 19.24 -4.52 1.22
CA GLY A 183 18.81 -4.39 -0.17
C GLY A 183 17.30 -4.34 -0.40
N VAL A 184 16.48 -4.53 0.63
CA VAL A 184 15.00 -4.38 0.52
C VAL A 184 14.66 -2.93 0.23
N ARG A 185 13.81 -2.68 -0.77
CA ARG A 185 13.34 -1.33 -1.10
C ARG A 185 12.50 -0.76 0.05
N ALA A 186 12.72 0.51 0.37
CA ALA A 186 12.14 1.20 1.53
C ALA A 186 11.42 2.46 1.06
N GLY A 187 10.19 2.28 0.60
CA GLY A 187 9.42 3.35 -0.02
C GLY A 187 10.11 3.96 -1.23
N SER A 188 9.86 5.22 -1.51
CA SER A 188 10.44 5.91 -2.67
C SER A 188 11.02 7.29 -2.32
N THR A 189 11.73 7.88 -3.28
CA THR A 189 12.09 9.31 -3.31
C THR A 189 11.25 10.08 -4.35
N LEU A 190 10.20 9.45 -4.89
CA LEU A 190 9.34 9.99 -5.93
C LEU A 190 8.53 11.18 -5.41
N THR A 191 8.52 12.28 -6.15
CA THR A 191 7.58 13.38 -5.89
C THR A 191 6.30 13.19 -6.71
N MET A 192 5.16 13.70 -6.25
CA MET A 192 3.90 13.57 -6.99
C MET A 192 3.96 14.24 -8.37
N ALA A 193 4.66 15.37 -8.49
CA ALA A 193 4.86 16.02 -9.79
C ALA A 193 5.65 15.12 -10.75
N GLN A 194 6.66 14.38 -10.25
CA GLN A 194 7.39 13.43 -11.07
C GLN A 194 6.57 12.18 -11.38
N ALA A 195 5.76 11.69 -10.44
CA ALA A 195 4.83 10.59 -10.68
C ALA A 195 3.87 10.88 -11.84
N LEU A 196 3.32 12.10 -11.88
CA LEU A 196 2.43 12.52 -12.97
C LEU A 196 3.17 12.58 -14.31
N ARG A 197 4.37 13.20 -14.37
CA ARG A 197 5.18 13.23 -15.60
C ARG A 197 5.52 11.83 -16.10
N ASN A 198 5.88 10.94 -15.19
CA ASN A 198 6.17 9.56 -15.54
C ASN A 198 4.92 8.83 -16.06
N LEU A 199 3.77 9.04 -15.41
CA LEU A 199 2.51 8.43 -15.84
C LEU A 199 2.16 8.86 -17.27
N MET A 200 2.24 10.15 -17.59
CA MET A 200 2.04 10.66 -18.95
C MET A 200 3.03 10.03 -19.94
N ALA A 201 4.31 9.99 -19.59
CA ALA A 201 5.35 9.36 -20.43
C ALA A 201 5.11 7.84 -20.63
N PHE A 202 4.60 7.14 -19.62
CA PHE A 202 4.33 5.70 -19.69
C PHE A 202 3.10 5.38 -20.55
N THR A 203 2.15 6.31 -20.64
CA THR A 203 0.90 6.16 -21.41
C THR A 203 0.99 6.75 -22.82
N GLY A 204 1.93 7.65 -23.06
CA GLY A 204 2.10 8.36 -24.33
C GLY A 204 1.19 9.58 -24.45
N GLU A 205 0.75 10.12 -23.32
CA GLU A 205 -0.11 11.32 -23.21
C GLU A 205 0.68 12.56 -22.81
#